data_77c94fda3ce0645938f7334747195a23
#
_entry.id   77c94fda3ce0645938f7334747195a23
#
_cell.length_a   1.000
_cell.length_b   1.000
_cell.length_c   1.000
_cell.angle_alpha   90.00
_cell.angle_beta   90.00
_cell.angle_gamma   90.00
#
_symmetry.space_group_name_H-M   'P 1'
#
loop_
_entity.id
_entity.type
_entity.pdbx_description
1 polymer ?
#
loop_
_entity_poly.entity_id
_entity_poly.type
_entity_poly.pdbx_seq_one_letter_code
_entity_poly.pdbx_strand_id
1 'polypeptide(L)'
;GGQVVNIVNNANTHFYSVNGGTQADGNYLNNGATAQGAIASGINASASAANSVAMGTNASATTGNSVALGANSTTGATTSTAGTTIRGTNYSFAGGTSTGVVSVGSVGGERQVTNVAAGQLNASSTDAVNGSQLYATNLAINAISTVAGAGINVTTAATGTGIAIGTSVANVGPGGTATYTAGNNVVLTQNGTNTTFAVNANPSFTTVTVGNTNITNNGVSIANGPSLTVNGINAGGQTITNVAPGVNGTDAVNVNQLAAGLGTVSNNVNTLRQE
;
A
#
# COMPACT_ATOMS: atom_id res chain seq x y z
N GLY A 1 -82.74 -10.65 21.02
CA GLY A 1 -81.66 -10.78 20.03
C GLY A 1 -80.71 -9.58 19.98
N GLY A 2 -81.18 -8.34 20.05
CA GLY A 2 -80.33 -7.13 19.89
C GLY A 2 -79.33 -6.87 21.02
N GLN A 3 -79.65 -7.24 22.25
CA GLN A 3 -78.72 -7.05 23.40
C GLN A 3 -77.53 -8.01 23.34
N VAL A 4 -77.73 -9.23 22.86
CA VAL A 4 -76.62 -10.21 22.71
C VAL A 4 -75.68 -9.78 21.58
N VAL A 5 -76.22 -9.27 20.48
CA VAL A 5 -75.39 -8.73 19.36
C VAL A 5 -74.55 -7.54 19.82
N ASN A 6 -75.09 -6.63 20.61
CA ASN A 6 -74.39 -5.49 21.15
C ASN A 6 -73.26 -5.91 22.14
N ILE A 7 -73.53 -6.90 23.00
CA ILE A 7 -72.50 -7.44 23.91
C ILE A 7 -71.38 -8.09 23.12
N VAL A 8 -71.63 -8.88 22.07
CA VAL A 8 -70.65 -9.53 21.22
C VAL A 8 -69.88 -8.46 20.44
N ASN A 9 -70.52 -7.44 19.89
CA ASN A 9 -69.81 -6.37 19.17
C ASN A 9 -68.96 -5.50 20.09
N ASN A 10 -69.32 -5.28 21.32
CA ASN A 10 -68.56 -4.54 22.31
C ASN A 10 -67.41 -5.40 22.92
N ALA A 11 -67.50 -6.73 22.81
CA ALA A 11 -66.40 -7.64 23.21
C ALA A 11 -65.36 -7.85 22.12
N ASN A 12 -65.62 -7.45 20.88
CA ASN A 12 -64.67 -7.52 19.82
C ASN A 12 -63.53 -6.53 20.02
N THR A 13 -62.26 -7.00 19.90
CA THR A 13 -61.10 -6.13 19.88
C THR A 13 -61.10 -5.35 18.54
N HIS A 14 -61.19 -4.01 18.60
CA HIS A 14 -61.07 -3.17 17.42
C HIS A 14 -59.62 -3.07 17.00
N PHE A 15 -59.34 -3.06 15.69
CA PHE A 15 -58.02 -2.93 15.09
C PHE A 15 -57.00 -4.08 15.39
N TYR A 16 -57.50 -5.19 15.97
CA TYR A 16 -56.68 -6.42 16.15
C TYR A 16 -57.45 -7.59 15.53
N SER A 17 -56.81 -8.27 14.56
CA SER A 17 -57.39 -9.48 13.97
C SER A 17 -56.33 -10.47 13.57
N VAL A 18 -56.60 -11.74 13.76
CA VAL A 18 -55.84 -12.87 13.23
C VAL A 18 -56.79 -13.68 12.37
N ASN A 19 -56.49 -13.86 11.09
CA ASN A 19 -57.34 -14.60 10.16
C ASN A 19 -56.83 -16.03 10.00
N GLY A 20 -57.71 -17.02 10.10
CA GLY A 20 -57.43 -18.44 9.95
C GLY A 20 -57.16 -19.14 11.28
N GLY A 21 -56.77 -20.41 11.16
CA GLY A 21 -56.57 -21.29 12.30
C GLY A 21 -57.78 -22.03 12.77
N THR A 22 -57.59 -23.06 13.54
CA THR A 22 -58.61 -23.91 14.15
C THR A 22 -58.38 -24.04 15.65
N GLN A 23 -59.33 -24.58 16.39
CA GLN A 23 -59.18 -24.84 17.84
C GLN A 23 -58.00 -25.77 18.21
N ALA A 24 -57.52 -26.54 17.19
CA ALA A 24 -56.37 -27.45 17.37
C ALA A 24 -55.04 -26.70 17.27
N ASP A 25 -55.03 -25.47 16.76
CA ASP A 25 -53.76 -24.73 16.61
C ASP A 25 -53.32 -24.08 17.93
N GLY A 26 -52.01 -23.99 18.13
CA GLY A 26 -51.44 -23.35 19.30
C GLY A 26 -51.81 -21.86 19.39
N ASN A 27 -51.88 -21.33 20.58
CA ASN A 27 -52.30 -19.99 20.92
C ASN A 27 -53.78 -19.66 20.61
N TYR A 28 -54.57 -20.65 20.16
CA TYR A 28 -56.00 -20.44 19.92
C TYR A 28 -56.73 -20.00 21.20
N LEU A 29 -56.36 -20.56 22.33
CA LEU A 29 -56.92 -20.23 23.65
C LEU A 29 -56.18 -19.09 24.37
N ASN A 30 -55.42 -18.27 23.64
CA ASN A 30 -54.57 -17.20 24.18
C ASN A 30 -53.52 -17.72 25.19
N ASN A 31 -53.00 -18.91 24.99
CA ASN A 31 -52.05 -19.61 25.88
C ASN A 31 -50.64 -19.69 25.33
N GLY A 32 -50.34 -18.98 24.26
CA GLY A 32 -49.01 -18.94 23.66
C GLY A 32 -47.97 -18.12 24.46
N ALA A 33 -48.39 -17.19 25.30
CA ALA A 33 -47.55 -16.48 26.23
C ALA A 33 -47.51 -17.21 27.58
N THR A 34 -46.42 -17.92 27.87
CA THR A 34 -46.31 -18.77 29.05
C THR A 34 -45.41 -18.23 30.15
N ALA A 35 -44.57 -17.23 29.83
CA ALA A 35 -43.71 -16.59 30.82
C ALA A 35 -44.19 -15.22 31.29
N GLN A 36 -43.74 -14.79 32.45
CA GLN A 36 -44.10 -13.47 32.99
C GLN A 36 -43.71 -12.33 32.03
N GLY A 37 -44.64 -11.42 31.78
CA GLY A 37 -44.44 -10.29 30.88
C GLY A 37 -44.35 -10.64 29.40
N ALA A 38 -44.64 -11.90 29.00
CA ALA A 38 -44.57 -12.32 27.61
C ALA A 38 -45.81 -11.95 26.80
N ILE A 39 -45.66 -11.78 25.49
CA ILE A 39 -46.73 -11.50 24.52
C ILE A 39 -46.63 -12.50 23.37
N ALA A 40 -47.72 -13.20 23.03
CA ALA A 40 -47.82 -14.06 21.85
C ALA A 40 -49.00 -13.65 21.00
N SER A 41 -48.79 -13.32 19.73
CA SER A 41 -49.83 -12.90 18.77
C SER A 41 -49.64 -13.63 17.44
N GLY A 42 -50.62 -14.42 17.05
CA GLY A 42 -50.62 -15.19 15.83
C GLY A 42 -50.88 -16.69 16.06
N ILE A 43 -51.22 -17.41 14.98
CA ILE A 43 -51.44 -18.85 15.02
C ILE A 43 -50.13 -19.55 15.42
N ASN A 44 -50.16 -20.41 16.41
CA ASN A 44 -49.00 -21.09 16.97
C ASN A 44 -47.89 -20.17 17.50
N ALA A 45 -48.15 -18.87 17.69
CA ALA A 45 -47.20 -17.99 18.31
C ALA A 45 -46.88 -18.44 19.74
N SER A 46 -45.61 -18.48 20.12
CA SER A 46 -45.14 -18.96 21.43
C SER A 46 -44.12 -18.01 22.02
N ALA A 47 -44.41 -17.44 23.18
CA ALA A 47 -43.47 -16.60 23.96
C ALA A 47 -43.27 -17.25 25.33
N SER A 48 -42.20 -18.03 25.46
CA SER A 48 -41.92 -18.88 26.62
C SER A 48 -40.82 -18.32 27.55
N ALA A 49 -40.22 -17.22 27.20
CA ALA A 49 -39.22 -16.55 28.03
C ALA A 49 -39.73 -15.25 28.62
N ALA A 50 -39.22 -14.84 29.78
CA ALA A 50 -39.67 -13.64 30.48
C ALA A 50 -39.50 -12.38 29.61
N ASN A 51 -40.49 -11.50 29.61
CA ASN A 51 -40.52 -10.23 28.85
C ASN A 51 -40.30 -10.44 27.33
N SER A 52 -40.60 -11.60 26.78
CA SER A 52 -40.44 -11.88 25.35
C SER A 52 -41.69 -11.57 24.54
N VAL A 53 -41.51 -11.29 23.26
CA VAL A 53 -42.61 -11.04 22.31
C VAL A 53 -42.51 -11.96 21.11
N ALA A 54 -43.54 -12.75 20.84
CA ALA A 54 -43.68 -13.55 19.62
C ALA A 54 -44.84 -13.02 18.80
N MET A 55 -44.61 -12.46 17.61
CA MET A 55 -45.60 -11.87 16.75
C MET A 55 -45.51 -12.42 15.33
N GLY A 56 -46.50 -13.19 14.93
CA GLY A 56 -46.61 -13.85 13.63
C GLY A 56 -46.95 -15.34 13.76
N THR A 57 -47.44 -15.95 12.68
CA THR A 57 -47.70 -17.39 12.63
C THR A 57 -46.41 -18.18 12.90
N ASN A 58 -46.43 -19.12 13.83
CA ASN A 58 -45.30 -19.94 14.29
C ASN A 58 -44.10 -19.08 14.82
N ALA A 59 -44.35 -17.82 15.19
CA ALA A 59 -43.28 -17.04 15.84
C ALA A 59 -42.94 -17.65 17.21
N SER A 60 -41.64 -17.78 17.53
CA SER A 60 -41.17 -18.42 18.76
C SER A 60 -40.13 -17.53 19.46
N ALA A 61 -40.47 -17.01 20.64
CA ALA A 61 -39.63 -16.21 21.46
C ALA A 61 -39.22 -16.98 22.72
N THR A 62 -38.02 -17.57 22.70
CA THR A 62 -37.48 -18.46 23.75
C THR A 62 -36.36 -17.82 24.54
N THR A 63 -35.96 -16.60 24.21
CA THR A 63 -34.92 -15.82 24.89
C THR A 63 -35.57 -14.63 25.61
N GLY A 64 -35.21 -14.39 26.87
CA GLY A 64 -35.73 -13.26 27.65
C GLY A 64 -35.39 -11.91 27.02
N ASN A 65 -36.27 -10.93 27.28
CA ASN A 65 -36.17 -9.56 26.75
C ASN A 65 -36.05 -9.48 25.21
N SER A 66 -36.54 -10.48 24.49
CA SER A 66 -36.33 -10.63 23.04
C SER A 66 -37.61 -10.63 22.25
N VAL A 67 -37.54 -10.29 20.97
CA VAL A 67 -38.67 -10.18 20.07
C VAL A 67 -38.47 -11.12 18.87
N ALA A 68 -39.43 -12.02 18.62
CA ALA A 68 -39.56 -12.76 17.37
C ALA A 68 -40.66 -12.09 16.52
N LEU A 69 -40.28 -11.40 15.44
CA LEU A 69 -41.15 -10.61 14.61
C LEU A 69 -41.29 -11.18 13.21
N GLY A 70 -42.51 -11.59 12.87
CA GLY A 70 -42.84 -12.19 11.58
C GLY A 70 -43.06 -13.69 11.64
N ALA A 71 -43.75 -14.24 10.62
CA ALA A 71 -44.04 -15.66 10.55
C ALA A 71 -42.75 -16.51 10.58
N ASN A 72 -42.72 -17.59 11.37
CA ASN A 72 -41.60 -18.50 11.58
C ASN A 72 -40.31 -17.81 12.12
N SER A 73 -40.43 -16.60 12.67
CA SER A 73 -39.28 -15.97 13.32
C SER A 73 -38.99 -16.65 14.66
N THR A 74 -37.70 -16.84 14.96
CA THR A 74 -37.23 -17.46 16.21
C THR A 74 -36.15 -16.62 16.86
N THR A 75 -36.21 -16.43 18.18
CA THR A 75 -35.13 -15.79 18.92
C THR A 75 -34.01 -16.80 19.21
N GLY A 76 -32.77 -16.40 18.94
CA GLY A 76 -31.58 -17.10 19.37
C GLY A 76 -31.02 -16.53 20.68
N ALA A 77 -29.95 -17.11 21.18
CA ALA A 77 -29.20 -16.58 22.31
C ALA A 77 -28.60 -15.20 21.98
N THR A 78 -28.50 -14.34 22.97
CA THR A 78 -27.78 -13.06 22.84
C THR A 78 -26.29 -13.28 22.71
N THR A 79 -25.63 -12.52 21.84
CA THR A 79 -24.17 -12.49 21.72
C THR A 79 -23.68 -11.08 21.97
N SER A 80 -22.83 -10.91 22.97
CA SER A 80 -22.18 -9.63 23.25
C SER A 80 -20.89 -9.49 22.48
N THR A 81 -20.68 -8.35 21.82
CA THR A 81 -19.48 -8.05 21.02
C THR A 81 -18.93 -6.70 21.42
N ALA A 82 -17.98 -6.70 22.35
CA ALA A 82 -17.41 -5.47 22.92
C ALA A 82 -16.43 -4.75 21.97
N GLY A 83 -15.93 -5.43 20.95
CA GLY A 83 -14.96 -4.86 20.03
C GLY A 83 -14.37 -5.91 19.10
N THR A 84 -13.40 -5.49 18.30
CA THR A 84 -12.62 -6.37 17.40
C THR A 84 -11.20 -5.86 17.24
N THR A 85 -10.29 -6.73 16.77
CA THR A 85 -8.92 -6.36 16.39
C THR A 85 -8.78 -6.39 14.89
N ILE A 86 -8.39 -5.25 14.29
CA ILE A 86 -8.11 -5.14 12.85
C ILE A 86 -6.66 -4.71 12.67
N ARG A 87 -5.87 -5.52 11.97
CA ARG A 87 -4.44 -5.28 11.71
C ARG A 87 -3.63 -4.94 12.98
N GLY A 88 -3.92 -5.65 14.09
CA GLY A 88 -3.25 -5.47 15.37
C GLY A 88 -3.75 -4.30 16.23
N THR A 89 -4.69 -3.51 15.75
CA THR A 89 -5.31 -2.42 16.50
C THR A 89 -6.66 -2.85 17.04
N ASN A 90 -6.91 -2.61 18.33
CA ASN A 90 -8.17 -2.92 18.98
C ASN A 90 -9.17 -1.77 18.78
N TYR A 91 -10.38 -2.14 18.41
CA TYR A 91 -11.51 -1.23 18.26
C TYR A 91 -12.63 -1.64 19.20
N SER A 92 -13.09 -0.72 20.05
CA SER A 92 -14.22 -0.92 20.96
C SER A 92 -15.53 -0.54 20.25
N PHE A 93 -16.60 -1.29 20.51
CA PHE A 93 -17.92 -1.04 19.97
C PHE A 93 -18.85 -0.51 21.04
N ALA A 94 -19.65 0.52 20.70
CA ALA A 94 -20.75 0.98 21.51
C ALA A 94 -21.84 -0.13 21.57
N GLY A 95 -22.56 -0.22 22.68
CA GLY A 95 -23.59 -1.25 22.85
C GLY A 95 -23.05 -2.68 22.86
N GLY A 96 -21.78 -2.88 23.20
CA GLY A 96 -21.11 -4.18 23.15
C GLY A 96 -21.72 -5.28 24.02
N THR A 97 -22.64 -4.93 24.94
CA THR A 97 -23.39 -5.89 25.77
C THR A 97 -24.84 -5.96 25.30
N SER A 98 -25.27 -7.13 24.85
CA SER A 98 -26.66 -7.38 24.43
C SER A 98 -27.51 -7.91 25.57
N THR A 99 -28.67 -7.34 25.81
CA THR A 99 -29.64 -7.79 26.80
C THR A 99 -30.81 -8.61 26.22
N GLY A 100 -30.93 -8.64 24.90
CA GLY A 100 -31.97 -9.36 24.15
C GLY A 100 -31.71 -9.27 22.66
N VAL A 101 -32.54 -9.92 21.86
CA VAL A 101 -32.49 -9.88 20.40
C VAL A 101 -33.81 -9.49 19.81
N VAL A 102 -33.79 -8.80 18.66
CA VAL A 102 -34.94 -8.69 17.76
C VAL A 102 -34.67 -9.55 16.56
N SER A 103 -35.38 -10.67 16.44
CA SER A 103 -35.27 -11.58 15.31
C SER A 103 -36.39 -11.37 14.33
N VAL A 104 -36.08 -11.14 13.07
CA VAL A 104 -37.03 -10.99 11.97
C VAL A 104 -37.15 -12.23 11.09
N GLY A 105 -36.52 -13.35 11.50
CA GLY A 105 -36.48 -14.59 10.74
C GLY A 105 -36.00 -15.79 11.56
N SER A 106 -35.53 -16.81 10.88
CA SER A 106 -34.94 -18.02 11.42
C SER A 106 -33.72 -18.41 10.56
N VAL A 107 -32.92 -19.35 11.04
CA VAL A 107 -31.81 -19.91 10.26
C VAL A 107 -32.36 -20.54 8.97
N GLY A 108 -31.86 -20.12 7.81
CA GLY A 108 -32.35 -20.50 6.49
C GLY A 108 -33.66 -19.81 6.06
N GLY A 109 -34.17 -18.86 6.88
CA GLY A 109 -35.36 -18.06 6.63
C GLY A 109 -35.13 -16.58 7.00
N GLU A 110 -33.96 -16.04 6.67
CA GLU A 110 -33.56 -14.66 6.93
C GLU A 110 -34.40 -13.67 6.13
N ARG A 111 -34.56 -12.45 6.66
CA ARG A 111 -35.31 -11.36 6.02
C ARG A 111 -34.47 -10.11 5.91
N GLN A 112 -34.67 -9.35 4.84
CA GLN A 112 -34.14 -8.00 4.71
C GLN A 112 -34.94 -7.03 5.63
N VAL A 113 -34.20 -6.13 6.29
CA VAL A 113 -34.80 -4.96 6.94
C VAL A 113 -34.63 -3.78 5.98
N THR A 114 -35.74 -3.32 5.39
CA THR A 114 -35.73 -2.23 4.40
C THR A 114 -36.20 -0.91 5.02
N ASN A 115 -36.00 0.21 4.30
CA ASN A 115 -36.34 1.56 4.74
C ASN A 115 -35.66 1.99 6.05
N VAL A 116 -34.46 1.47 6.30
CA VAL A 116 -33.63 1.89 7.41
C VAL A 116 -32.97 3.23 7.05
N ALA A 117 -33.22 4.25 7.86
CA ALA A 117 -32.53 5.53 7.73
C ALA A 117 -31.02 5.39 7.97
N ALA A 118 -30.24 6.33 7.42
CA ALA A 118 -28.82 6.35 7.71
C ALA A 118 -28.56 6.60 9.21
N GLY A 119 -27.78 5.72 9.81
CA GLY A 119 -27.37 5.83 11.22
C GLY A 119 -26.26 6.86 11.42
N GLN A 120 -26.14 7.38 12.64
CA GLN A 120 -24.99 8.22 13.00
C GLN A 120 -23.71 7.40 13.01
N LEU A 121 -22.64 7.92 12.42
CA LEU A 121 -21.33 7.28 12.36
C LEU A 121 -20.36 7.97 13.33
N ASN A 122 -20.39 7.54 14.58
CA ASN A 122 -19.46 7.98 15.63
C ASN A 122 -19.19 6.85 16.63
N ALA A 123 -18.21 7.04 17.50
CA ALA A 123 -17.75 6.01 18.42
C ALA A 123 -18.79 5.56 19.47
N SER A 124 -19.84 6.36 19.71
CA SER A 124 -20.89 6.06 20.69
C SER A 124 -22.23 5.64 20.04
N SER A 125 -22.29 5.60 18.71
CA SER A 125 -23.51 5.26 17.98
C SER A 125 -23.88 3.78 18.17
N THR A 126 -25.17 3.54 18.37
CA THR A 126 -25.78 2.21 18.34
C THR A 126 -26.85 2.11 17.23
N ASP A 127 -26.84 3.06 16.29
CA ASP A 127 -27.77 3.07 15.16
C ASP A 127 -27.45 1.97 14.15
N ALA A 128 -28.46 1.46 13.46
CA ALA A 128 -28.25 0.57 12.33
C ALA A 128 -27.62 1.33 11.15
N VAL A 129 -26.68 0.70 10.48
CA VAL A 129 -26.03 1.21 9.27
C VAL A 129 -26.74 0.66 8.04
N ASN A 130 -27.17 1.52 7.12
CA ASN A 130 -27.76 1.06 5.86
C ASN A 130 -26.71 0.86 4.74
N GLY A 131 -27.13 0.20 3.67
CA GLY A 131 -26.23 -0.17 2.57
C GLY A 131 -25.55 1.01 1.87
N SER A 132 -26.17 2.21 1.84
CA SER A 132 -25.57 3.38 1.20
C SER A 132 -24.36 3.93 1.99
N GLN A 133 -24.39 3.83 3.31
CA GLN A 133 -23.26 4.22 4.17
C GLN A 133 -22.05 3.30 3.96
N LEU A 134 -22.29 1.99 3.90
CA LEU A 134 -21.24 1.02 3.61
C LEU A 134 -20.70 1.18 2.16
N TYR A 135 -21.57 1.47 1.19
CA TYR A 135 -21.16 1.75 -0.18
C TYR A 135 -20.20 2.95 -0.26
N ALA A 136 -20.54 4.06 0.46
CA ALA A 136 -19.66 5.23 0.52
C ALA A 136 -18.29 4.90 1.13
N THR A 137 -18.24 4.08 2.18
CA THR A 137 -17.00 3.60 2.78
C THR A 137 -16.19 2.75 1.80
N ASN A 138 -16.84 1.84 1.06
CA ASN A 138 -16.17 1.01 0.05
C ASN A 138 -15.61 1.85 -1.11
N LEU A 139 -16.30 2.92 -1.54
CA LEU A 139 -15.75 3.85 -2.52
C LEU A 139 -14.50 4.55 -2.01
N ALA A 140 -14.50 5.03 -0.76
CA ALA A 140 -13.33 5.66 -0.15
C ALA A 140 -12.14 4.67 -0.03
N ILE A 141 -12.40 3.43 0.38
CA ILE A 141 -11.38 2.37 0.46
C ILE A 141 -10.81 2.04 -0.93
N ASN A 142 -11.67 1.94 -1.95
CA ASN A 142 -11.21 1.71 -3.33
C ASN A 142 -10.34 2.85 -3.85
N ALA A 143 -10.69 4.10 -3.53
CA ALA A 143 -9.86 5.26 -3.89
C ALA A 143 -8.48 5.22 -3.22
N ILE A 144 -8.40 4.82 -1.95
CA ILE A 144 -7.12 4.61 -1.24
C ILE A 144 -6.35 3.43 -1.86
N SER A 145 -7.03 2.35 -2.21
CA SER A 145 -6.42 1.14 -2.79
C SER A 145 -5.80 1.41 -4.17
N THR A 146 -6.39 2.28 -4.98
CA THR A 146 -5.81 2.64 -6.29
C THR A 146 -4.52 3.47 -6.14
N VAL A 147 -4.38 4.24 -5.06
CA VAL A 147 -3.17 5.03 -4.79
C VAL A 147 -2.12 4.23 -4.00
N ALA A 148 -2.54 3.43 -3.01
CA ALA A 148 -1.65 2.71 -2.11
C ALA A 148 -1.45 1.23 -2.49
N GLY A 149 -2.37 0.63 -3.24
CA GLY A 149 -2.30 -0.78 -3.64
C GLY A 149 -1.38 -1.06 -4.84
N ALA A 150 -1.19 -0.06 -5.71
CA ALA A 150 -0.33 -0.21 -6.88
C ALA A 150 1.17 -0.12 -6.55
N GLY A 151 1.54 0.56 -5.43
CA GLY A 151 2.93 0.80 -5.07
C GLY A 151 3.69 1.63 -6.12
N ILE A 152 5.00 1.66 -6.00
CA ILE A 152 5.90 2.25 -6.99
C ILE A 152 6.61 1.13 -7.73
N ASN A 153 6.52 1.09 -9.05
CA ASN A 153 7.33 0.19 -9.85
C ASN A 153 8.75 0.76 -9.97
N VAL A 154 9.72 0.03 -9.44
CA VAL A 154 11.13 0.36 -9.58
C VAL A 154 11.68 -0.48 -10.73
N THR A 155 12.15 0.18 -11.78
CA THR A 155 12.77 -0.44 -12.95
C THR A 155 14.15 0.16 -13.19
N THR A 156 15.02 -0.60 -13.83
CA THR A 156 16.30 -0.09 -14.34
C THR A 156 16.16 0.24 -15.82
N ALA A 157 16.63 1.42 -16.21
CA ALA A 157 16.70 1.83 -17.61
C ALA A 157 18.00 2.62 -17.85
N ALA A 158 18.55 2.54 -19.06
CA ALA A 158 19.71 3.31 -19.45
C ALA A 158 19.42 4.07 -20.75
N THR A 159 20.05 5.25 -20.89
CA THR A 159 20.02 6.07 -22.11
C THR A 159 21.43 6.47 -22.50
N GLY A 160 21.68 6.67 -23.78
CA GLY A 160 22.99 7.02 -24.31
C GLY A 160 24.03 5.92 -24.04
N THR A 161 25.16 6.28 -23.40
CA THR A 161 26.23 5.36 -23.00
C THR A 161 26.04 4.74 -21.62
N GLY A 162 24.89 4.98 -20.97
CA GLY A 162 24.57 4.42 -19.68
C GLY A 162 24.38 2.90 -19.74
N ILE A 163 24.67 2.23 -18.63
CA ILE A 163 24.48 0.78 -18.49
C ILE A 163 23.45 0.56 -17.37
N ALA A 164 22.36 -0.14 -17.68
CA ALA A 164 21.44 -0.67 -16.69
C ALA A 164 21.69 -2.16 -16.50
N ILE A 165 21.93 -2.58 -15.26
CA ILE A 165 22.13 -3.98 -14.90
C ILE A 165 20.92 -4.44 -14.10
N GLY A 166 20.32 -5.55 -14.55
CA GLY A 166 19.08 -6.09 -14.00
C GLY A 166 17.85 -5.63 -14.77
N THR A 167 16.92 -6.54 -14.97
CA THR A 167 15.68 -6.32 -15.75
C THR A 167 14.42 -6.60 -14.93
N SER A 168 14.56 -6.77 -13.61
CA SER A 168 13.42 -7.03 -12.76
C SER A 168 12.63 -5.75 -12.49
N VAL A 169 11.32 -5.84 -12.64
CA VAL A 169 10.40 -4.83 -12.13
C VAL A 169 10.06 -5.23 -10.70
N ALA A 170 10.44 -4.42 -9.73
CA ALA A 170 10.06 -4.60 -8.34
C ALA A 170 8.94 -3.60 -7.99
N ASN A 171 7.84 -4.11 -7.47
CA ASN A 171 6.77 -3.28 -6.93
C ASN A 171 7.02 -3.05 -5.43
N VAL A 172 7.14 -1.78 -5.04
CA VAL A 172 7.24 -1.37 -3.64
C VAL A 172 5.84 -0.94 -3.20
N GLY A 173 5.11 -1.86 -2.57
CA GLY A 173 3.78 -1.60 -2.04
C GLY A 173 3.77 -0.66 -0.82
N PRO A 174 2.57 -0.37 -0.27
CA PRO A 174 2.42 0.47 0.91
C PRO A 174 3.24 -0.04 2.10
N GLY A 175 4.06 0.82 2.69
CA GLY A 175 4.97 0.47 3.79
C GLY A 175 6.22 -0.29 3.37
N GLY A 176 6.41 -0.55 2.07
CA GLY A 176 7.65 -1.12 1.53
C GLY A 176 8.78 -0.09 1.46
N THR A 177 10.01 -0.58 1.37
CA THR A 177 11.22 0.24 1.28
C THR A 177 11.90 0.04 -0.07
N ALA A 178 12.19 1.13 -0.78
CA ALA A 178 13.12 1.13 -1.90
C ALA A 178 14.51 1.52 -1.39
N THR A 179 15.50 0.65 -1.58
CA THR A 179 16.88 0.91 -1.16
C THR A 179 17.73 1.25 -2.38
N TYR A 180 18.40 2.39 -2.32
CA TYR A 180 19.39 2.81 -3.29
C TYR A 180 20.78 2.64 -2.68
N THR A 181 21.66 1.90 -3.35
CA THR A 181 23.03 1.70 -2.89
C THR A 181 23.99 2.46 -3.79
N ALA A 182 24.85 3.29 -3.18
CA ALA A 182 25.90 3.97 -3.91
C ALA A 182 26.97 2.96 -4.33
N GLY A 183 27.25 2.89 -5.63
CA GLY A 183 28.44 2.22 -6.16
C GLY A 183 29.68 3.11 -6.05
N ASN A 184 30.81 2.63 -6.61
CA ASN A 184 32.05 3.40 -6.64
C ASN A 184 31.84 4.74 -7.35
N ASN A 185 32.44 5.82 -6.78
CA ASN A 185 32.38 7.17 -7.32
C ASN A 185 31.00 7.84 -7.33
N VAL A 186 29.97 7.21 -6.74
CA VAL A 186 28.63 7.79 -6.59
C VAL A 186 28.44 8.22 -5.15
N VAL A 187 27.88 9.41 -4.95
CA VAL A 187 27.41 9.90 -3.66
C VAL A 187 25.90 9.96 -3.70
N LEU A 188 25.24 9.34 -2.73
CA LEU A 188 23.81 9.45 -2.49
C LEU A 188 23.59 10.31 -1.26
N THR A 189 22.80 11.35 -1.41
CA THR A 189 22.37 12.17 -0.29
C THR A 189 20.84 12.13 -0.21
N GLN A 190 20.30 11.74 0.95
CA GLN A 190 18.87 11.74 1.20
C GLN A 190 18.51 12.85 2.20
N ASN A 191 17.55 13.68 1.82
CA ASN A 191 16.96 14.68 2.70
C ASN A 191 15.43 14.57 2.60
N GLY A 192 14.81 13.95 3.61
CA GLY A 192 13.40 13.62 3.60
C GLY A 192 13.06 12.67 2.43
N THR A 193 12.17 13.11 1.55
CA THR A 193 11.75 12.36 0.36
C THR A 193 12.67 12.56 -0.86
N ASN A 194 13.64 13.46 -0.77
CA ASN A 194 14.54 13.76 -1.88
C ASN A 194 15.81 12.93 -1.79
N THR A 195 16.14 12.22 -2.86
CA THR A 195 17.42 11.53 -3.02
C THR A 195 18.20 12.16 -4.16
N THR A 196 19.39 12.68 -3.84
CA THR A 196 20.30 13.26 -4.81
C THR A 196 21.42 12.27 -5.15
N PHE A 197 21.65 12.08 -6.43
CA PHE A 197 22.74 11.27 -6.97
C PHE A 197 23.80 12.22 -7.52
N ALA A 198 25.01 12.11 -7.04
CA ALA A 198 26.13 12.94 -7.46
C ALA A 198 27.37 12.08 -7.72
N VAL A 199 28.29 12.57 -8.54
CA VAL A 199 29.64 11.99 -8.65
C VAL A 199 30.45 12.46 -7.44
N ASN A 200 31.25 11.56 -6.86
CA ASN A 200 32.18 11.92 -5.79
C ASN A 200 33.12 13.05 -6.26
N ALA A 201 33.37 14.03 -5.40
CA ALA A 201 34.27 15.16 -5.70
C ALA A 201 35.71 14.68 -6.05
N ASN A 202 36.14 13.55 -5.50
CA ASN A 202 37.42 12.90 -5.79
C ASN A 202 37.16 11.45 -6.29
N PRO A 203 36.69 11.30 -7.55
CA PRO A 203 36.42 9.95 -8.08
C PRO A 203 37.72 9.19 -8.31
N SER A 204 37.75 7.93 -7.93
CA SER A 204 38.90 7.02 -8.15
C SER A 204 38.57 6.01 -9.25
N PHE A 205 39.36 6.04 -10.30
CA PHE A 205 39.24 5.12 -11.42
C PHE A 205 40.56 4.33 -11.61
N THR A 206 40.45 3.06 -11.87
CA THR A 206 41.63 2.25 -12.27
C THR A 206 42.04 2.54 -13.71
N THR A 207 41.06 2.89 -14.55
CA THR A 207 41.27 3.27 -15.95
C THR A 207 40.19 4.25 -16.37
N VAL A 208 40.58 5.32 -17.07
CA VAL A 208 39.69 6.21 -17.78
C VAL A 208 40.00 6.11 -19.27
N THR A 209 39.03 5.72 -20.07
CA THR A 209 39.19 5.60 -21.53
C THR A 209 38.34 6.69 -22.21
N VAL A 210 39.01 7.51 -23.04
CA VAL A 210 38.38 8.52 -23.87
C VAL A 210 38.80 8.28 -25.33
N GLY A 211 37.97 7.58 -26.07
CA GLY A 211 38.28 7.14 -27.41
C GLY A 211 39.53 6.21 -27.40
N ASN A 212 40.58 6.61 -28.07
CA ASN A 212 41.86 5.86 -28.13
C ASN A 212 42.82 6.23 -26.98
N THR A 213 42.46 7.14 -26.08
CA THR A 213 43.30 7.56 -24.96
C THR A 213 42.93 6.79 -23.70
N ASN A 214 43.92 6.19 -23.05
CA ASN A 214 43.77 5.52 -21.76
C ASN A 214 44.60 6.25 -20.71
N ILE A 215 43.98 6.54 -19.58
CA ILE A 215 44.62 7.06 -18.37
C ILE A 215 44.55 5.94 -17.33
N THR A 216 45.70 5.49 -16.86
CA THR A 216 45.84 4.39 -15.89
C THR A 216 46.83 4.77 -14.81
N ASN A 217 47.03 3.90 -13.82
CA ASN A 217 48.11 4.07 -12.82
C ASN A 217 49.52 4.13 -13.43
N ASN A 218 49.72 3.65 -14.67
CA ASN A 218 51.01 3.69 -15.36
C ASN A 218 51.21 4.98 -16.17
N GLY A 219 50.18 5.83 -16.29
CA GLY A 219 50.24 7.07 -17.05
C GLY A 219 49.19 7.21 -18.12
N VAL A 220 49.42 8.08 -19.09
CA VAL A 220 48.55 8.36 -20.22
C VAL A 220 49.11 7.75 -21.48
N SER A 221 48.30 7.01 -22.23
CA SER A 221 48.70 6.44 -23.51
C SER A 221 47.59 6.62 -24.56
N ILE A 222 48.00 6.85 -25.82
CA ILE A 222 47.14 6.87 -26.98
C ILE A 222 47.40 5.65 -27.81
N ALA A 223 46.39 4.84 -28.14
CA ALA A 223 46.56 3.65 -28.95
C ALA A 223 47.24 3.99 -30.29
N ASN A 224 48.37 3.33 -30.59
CA ASN A 224 49.22 3.60 -31.75
C ASN A 224 49.79 5.04 -31.82
N GLY A 225 49.94 5.72 -30.68
CA GLY A 225 50.40 7.10 -30.59
C GLY A 225 51.34 7.34 -29.40
N PRO A 226 51.49 8.60 -29.00
CA PRO A 226 52.36 8.99 -27.88
C PRO A 226 51.86 8.44 -26.53
N SER A 227 52.82 8.32 -25.61
CA SER A 227 52.52 7.98 -24.21
C SER A 227 53.38 8.76 -23.21
N LEU A 228 52.86 9.06 -22.05
CA LEU A 228 53.54 9.57 -20.87
C LEU A 228 53.28 8.58 -19.74
N THR A 229 54.28 7.83 -19.36
CA THR A 229 54.16 6.73 -18.38
C THR A 229 55.21 6.85 -17.31
N VAL A 230 55.14 6.00 -16.28
CA VAL A 230 56.18 5.88 -15.26
C VAL A 230 57.55 5.54 -15.85
N ASN A 231 57.63 5.04 -17.07
CA ASN A 231 58.85 4.73 -17.79
C ASN A 231 59.36 5.88 -18.67
N GLY A 232 58.69 7.02 -18.66
CA GLY A 232 59.07 8.21 -19.43
C GLY A 232 58.10 8.57 -20.54
N ILE A 233 58.55 9.41 -21.46
CA ILE A 233 57.78 9.93 -22.59
C ILE A 233 58.14 9.17 -23.85
N ASN A 234 57.15 8.60 -24.53
CA ASN A 234 57.34 8.01 -25.88
C ASN A 234 56.51 8.85 -26.87
N ALA A 235 57.19 9.44 -27.84
CA ALA A 235 56.54 10.26 -28.87
C ALA A 235 55.78 9.43 -29.92
N GLY A 236 55.85 8.08 -29.87
CA GLY A 236 55.10 7.21 -30.82
C GLY A 236 55.49 7.42 -32.28
N GLY A 237 56.74 7.78 -32.56
CA GLY A 237 57.18 8.12 -33.93
C GLY A 237 56.81 9.52 -34.43
N GLN A 238 56.16 10.33 -33.57
CA GLN A 238 55.79 11.71 -33.90
C GLN A 238 56.91 12.71 -33.56
N THR A 239 56.90 13.86 -34.22
CA THR A 239 57.84 14.95 -33.94
C THR A 239 57.41 15.64 -32.61
N ILE A 240 58.42 15.88 -31.74
CA ILE A 240 58.24 16.77 -30.57
C ILE A 240 58.58 18.19 -31.01
N THR A 241 57.61 19.07 -31.05
CA THR A 241 57.74 20.47 -31.47
C THR A 241 57.74 21.41 -30.25
N ASN A 242 58.20 22.66 -30.49
CA ASN A 242 58.26 23.74 -29.47
C ASN A 242 59.16 23.39 -28.25
N VAL A 243 60.20 22.61 -28.47
CA VAL A 243 61.22 22.35 -27.44
C VAL A 243 62.08 23.58 -27.27
N ALA A 244 62.03 24.20 -26.07
CA ALA A 244 62.89 25.33 -25.74
C ALA A 244 64.36 24.88 -25.73
N PRO A 245 65.34 25.84 -25.93
CA PRO A 245 66.75 25.47 -25.79
C PRO A 245 67.04 24.92 -24.40
N GLY A 246 67.65 23.73 -24.34
CA GLY A 246 68.13 23.16 -23.09
C GLY A 246 69.24 24.00 -22.46
N VAL A 247 69.24 24.15 -21.13
CA VAL A 247 70.22 24.93 -20.37
C VAL A 247 71.03 24.00 -19.44
N ASN A 248 70.37 23.01 -18.84
CA ASN A 248 70.97 22.08 -17.91
C ASN A 248 71.30 20.77 -18.61
N GLY A 249 72.22 20.05 -18.03
CA GLY A 249 72.71 18.80 -18.63
C GLY A 249 71.69 17.67 -18.77
N THR A 250 70.53 17.83 -18.19
CA THR A 250 69.37 16.89 -18.24
C THR A 250 68.25 17.38 -19.13
N ASP A 251 68.39 18.57 -19.75
CA ASP A 251 67.35 19.13 -20.62
C ASP A 251 67.42 18.52 -22.03
N ALA A 252 66.27 18.50 -22.72
CA ALA A 252 66.23 18.10 -24.12
C ALA A 252 66.93 19.16 -24.99
N VAL A 253 67.71 18.71 -25.97
CA VAL A 253 68.38 19.58 -26.97
C VAL A 253 67.41 19.74 -28.17
N ASN A 254 67.17 20.99 -28.62
CA ASN A 254 66.44 21.24 -29.86
C ASN A 254 67.36 21.27 -31.10
N VAL A 255 66.80 21.21 -32.28
CA VAL A 255 67.52 21.16 -33.58
C VAL A 255 68.44 22.36 -33.74
N ASN A 256 68.10 23.55 -33.28
CA ASN A 256 68.96 24.76 -33.41
C ASN A 256 70.26 24.62 -32.57
N GLN A 257 70.15 24.07 -31.38
CA GLN A 257 71.31 23.85 -30.52
C GLN A 257 72.24 22.76 -31.12
N LEU A 258 71.67 21.69 -31.67
CA LEU A 258 72.42 20.67 -32.34
C LEU A 258 73.17 21.24 -33.59
N ALA A 259 72.42 22.03 -34.41
CA ALA A 259 73.01 22.67 -35.58
C ALA A 259 74.16 23.62 -35.25
N ALA A 260 74.04 24.43 -34.19
CA ALA A 260 75.06 25.33 -33.69
C ALA A 260 76.28 24.55 -33.19
N GLY A 261 76.09 23.48 -32.45
CA GLY A 261 77.15 22.61 -31.97
C GLY A 261 77.93 21.90 -33.12
N LEU A 262 77.22 21.39 -34.11
CA LEU A 262 77.77 20.80 -35.30
C LEU A 262 78.58 21.80 -36.13
N GLY A 263 78.02 23.05 -36.25
CA GLY A 263 78.74 24.15 -36.93
C GLY A 263 80.06 24.48 -36.27
N THR A 264 80.12 24.51 -34.94
CA THR A 264 81.37 24.73 -34.17
C THR A 264 82.36 23.62 -34.40
N VAL A 265 81.93 22.34 -34.35
CA VAL A 265 82.78 21.21 -34.61
C VAL A 265 83.37 21.23 -36.05
N SER A 266 82.53 21.52 -37.03
CA SER A 266 82.88 21.66 -38.46
C SER A 266 83.96 22.74 -38.65
N ASN A 267 83.78 23.91 -38.03
CA ASN A 267 84.75 24.99 -38.11
C ASN A 267 86.09 24.61 -37.45
N ASN A 268 86.08 23.96 -36.31
CA ASN A 268 87.27 23.49 -35.63
C ASN A 268 88.02 22.43 -36.49
N VAL A 269 87.34 21.49 -37.13
CA VAL A 269 87.91 20.51 -38.06
C VAL A 269 88.57 21.20 -39.26
N ASN A 270 87.85 22.22 -39.85
CA ASN A 270 88.43 22.98 -40.95
C ASN A 270 89.66 23.75 -40.57
N THR A 271 89.77 24.29 -39.39
CA THR A 271 90.95 24.98 -38.86
C THR A 271 92.10 23.98 -38.72
N LEU A 272 91.88 22.85 -38.10
CA LEU A 272 92.88 21.75 -37.94
C LEU A 272 93.40 21.17 -39.27
N ARG A 273 92.58 21.28 -40.30
CA ARG A 273 92.99 20.81 -41.66
C ARG A 273 93.83 21.85 -42.40
N GLN A 274 93.89 23.09 -41.94
CA GLN A 274 94.70 24.17 -42.54
C GLN A 274 96.05 24.39 -41.90
N GLU A 275 96.26 23.78 -40.72
CA GLU A 275 97.52 23.62 -40.06
C GLU A 275 98.29 22.41 -40.64
#